data_32d6aed3cdf895db43baa59aa432ce0b
#
_entry.id   32d6aed3cdf895db43baa59aa432ce0b
#
_cell.length_a   1.000
_cell.length_b   1.000
_cell.length_c   1.000
_cell.angle_alpha   90.00
_cell.angle_beta   90.00
_cell.angle_gamma   90.00
#
_symmetry.space_group_name_H-M   'P 1'
#
loop_
_entity.id
_entity.type
_entity.pdbx_description
1 polymer ?
#
loop_
_entity_poly.entity_id
_entity_poly.type
_entity_poly.pdbx_seq_one_letter_code
_entity_poly.pdbx_strand_id
1 'polypeptide(L)'
;MKYTFVTISLALAAPAAFAQTSVSLYGIIDLDGQYLSGHAKQLLVTSGGQSGSRIGFKGSEDLGSGYYADFVLEGGINVDTGGSAQGGQLFGRQAFGALRTPFGTASAGRQYSSVYIQSSSEFSEFSNVGIGATTAVIGGFAGGYEPIRGSANNTATSTATGSELNGSPARVNNSFRYITPVFEGFKASFLYGAGEIAGQTNQQRLYDYSLRYTNDSLDAMVSYVDDKATNGGAPANLQTKVGITTASAAYTFGSFKLEGGYLALNDKRPANLDGKGFWLGGDYRQGQNVFRAQWVQNKPEHTTVGKTNAYGLGYEFDFSKRTDLYTSLTRFSNGGTGLGRIGSSVPTGLTVAGDTSVTEFALGVRHSF
;
A
#
# COMPACT_ATOMS: atom_id res chain seq x y z
N MET A 1 -14.77 68.58 -39.01
CA MET A 1 -14.11 67.26 -39.24
C MET A 1 -14.61 66.29 -38.17
N LYS A 2 -15.43 65.32 -38.57
CA LYS A 2 -16.01 64.29 -37.66
C LYS A 2 -15.18 63.04 -37.84
N TYR A 3 -14.48 62.56 -36.80
CA TYR A 3 -13.73 61.31 -36.82
C TYR A 3 -14.67 60.17 -36.38
N THR A 4 -14.96 59.24 -37.28
CA THR A 4 -15.71 58.04 -37.03
C THR A 4 -14.74 56.96 -36.58
N PHE A 5 -14.80 56.53 -35.31
CA PHE A 5 -14.06 55.38 -34.82
C PHE A 5 -14.82 54.10 -35.22
N VAL A 6 -14.20 53.28 -36.07
CA VAL A 6 -14.67 51.94 -36.38
C VAL A 6 -14.01 51.00 -35.38
N THR A 7 -14.80 50.50 -34.44
CA THR A 7 -14.40 49.43 -33.50
C THR A 7 -14.55 48.06 -34.21
N ILE A 8 -13.43 47.42 -34.55
CA ILE A 8 -13.38 46.06 -35.04
C ILE A 8 -13.43 45.13 -33.84
N SER A 9 -14.59 44.55 -33.55
CA SER A 9 -14.75 43.47 -32.54
C SER A 9 -14.25 42.20 -33.14
N LEU A 10 -13.03 41.78 -32.78
CA LEU A 10 -12.48 40.44 -33.10
C LEU A 10 -13.10 39.45 -32.14
N ALA A 11 -14.17 38.77 -32.56
CA ALA A 11 -14.74 37.66 -31.85
C ALA A 11 -13.74 36.49 -31.98
N LEU A 12 -12.93 36.23 -30.96
CA LEU A 12 -12.20 35.01 -30.77
C LEU A 12 -13.21 33.88 -30.54
N ALA A 13 -13.60 33.19 -31.61
CA ALA A 13 -14.22 31.88 -31.51
C ALA A 13 -13.16 30.90 -31.01
N ALA A 14 -13.01 30.77 -29.70
CA ALA A 14 -12.30 29.67 -29.12
C ALA A 14 -13.01 28.37 -29.54
N PRO A 15 -12.34 27.41 -30.19
CA PRO A 15 -12.94 26.10 -30.41
C PRO A 15 -13.29 25.57 -29.02
N ALA A 16 -14.57 25.29 -28.78
CA ALA A 16 -14.99 24.51 -27.64
C ALA A 16 -14.36 23.10 -27.82
N ALA A 17 -13.18 22.92 -27.28
CA ALA A 17 -12.60 21.61 -27.14
C ALA A 17 -13.58 20.85 -26.24
N PHE A 18 -14.33 19.92 -26.78
CA PHE A 18 -15.07 18.95 -26.00
C PHE A 18 -14.03 18.08 -25.33
N ALA A 19 -13.54 18.53 -24.17
CA ALA A 19 -12.72 17.72 -23.29
C ALA A 19 -13.57 16.51 -22.91
N GLN A 20 -13.19 15.34 -23.39
CA GLN A 20 -13.89 14.12 -23.06
C GLN A 20 -13.52 13.72 -21.64
N THR A 21 -14.25 14.28 -20.68
CA THR A 21 -14.12 13.94 -19.26
C THR A 21 -14.72 12.57 -19.01
N SER A 22 -13.91 11.64 -18.58
CA SER A 22 -14.39 10.33 -18.15
C SER A 22 -14.29 10.21 -16.63
N VAL A 23 -15.40 9.88 -15.97
CA VAL A 23 -15.43 9.51 -14.55
C VAL A 23 -15.91 8.07 -14.45
N SER A 24 -15.14 7.24 -13.78
CA SER A 24 -15.45 5.83 -13.57
C SER A 24 -15.61 5.56 -12.08
N LEU A 25 -16.69 4.87 -11.72
CA LEU A 25 -16.82 4.18 -10.45
C LEU A 25 -16.13 2.83 -10.60
N TYR A 26 -15.34 2.43 -9.60
CA TYR A 26 -14.71 1.13 -9.54
C TYR A 26 -14.63 0.61 -8.11
N GLY A 27 -14.42 -0.67 -7.95
CA GLY A 27 -14.24 -1.23 -6.62
C GLY A 27 -13.89 -2.72 -6.62
N ILE A 28 -13.66 -3.22 -5.41
CA ILE A 28 -13.45 -4.63 -5.12
C ILE A 28 -14.26 -4.96 -3.87
N ILE A 29 -15.05 -6.00 -3.96
CA ILE A 29 -15.66 -6.69 -2.82
C ILE A 29 -14.92 -8.01 -2.66
N ASP A 30 -14.30 -8.21 -1.51
CA ASP A 30 -13.56 -9.41 -1.15
C ASP A 30 -13.99 -9.81 0.27
N LEU A 31 -14.57 -10.98 0.38
CA LEU A 31 -15.14 -11.52 1.63
C LEU A 31 -14.74 -12.97 1.77
N ASP A 32 -14.26 -13.35 2.94
CA ASP A 32 -13.82 -14.71 3.22
C ASP A 32 -14.20 -15.21 4.62
N GLY A 33 -14.32 -16.54 4.73
CA GLY A 33 -14.36 -17.24 5.99
C GLY A 33 -12.95 -17.75 6.33
N GLN A 34 -12.48 -17.45 7.54
CA GLN A 34 -11.17 -17.85 8.04
C GLN A 34 -11.30 -18.76 9.24
N TYR A 35 -10.55 -19.84 9.26
CA TYR A 35 -10.37 -20.69 10.43
C TYR A 35 -8.92 -20.61 10.90
N LEU A 36 -8.74 -20.08 12.10
CA LEU A 36 -7.45 -19.95 12.78
C LEU A 36 -7.30 -21.11 13.76
N SER A 37 -6.14 -21.77 13.75
CA SER A 37 -5.79 -22.77 14.72
C SER A 37 -4.38 -22.55 15.25
N GLY A 38 -4.20 -22.61 16.58
CA GLY A 38 -2.97 -22.35 17.28
C GLY A 38 -3.21 -22.37 18.78
N HIS A 39 -2.81 -21.35 19.50
CA HIS A 39 -3.07 -21.21 20.92
C HIS A 39 -4.58 -21.09 21.24
N ALA A 40 -5.35 -20.50 20.34
CA ALA A 40 -6.81 -20.51 20.36
C ALA A 40 -7.35 -20.89 18.97
N LYS A 41 -8.57 -21.41 18.93
CA LYS A 41 -9.29 -21.69 17.69
C LYS A 41 -10.33 -20.61 17.46
N GLN A 42 -10.41 -20.12 16.22
CA GLN A 42 -11.36 -19.05 15.89
C GLN A 42 -11.89 -19.24 14.47
N LEU A 43 -13.18 -19.00 14.30
CA LEU A 43 -13.85 -18.90 13.02
C LEU A 43 -14.27 -17.45 12.81
N LEU A 44 -13.92 -16.87 11.67
CA LEU A 44 -14.15 -15.48 11.33
C LEU A 44 -14.80 -15.36 9.97
N VAL A 45 -15.55 -14.29 9.78
CA VAL A 45 -15.89 -13.76 8.46
C VAL A 45 -15.15 -12.42 8.36
N THR A 46 -14.34 -12.26 7.32
CA THR A 46 -13.47 -11.07 7.19
C THR A 46 -13.59 -10.44 5.82
N SER A 47 -13.25 -9.16 5.77
CA SER A 47 -13.21 -8.38 4.53
C SER A 47 -11.77 -8.25 4.03
N GLY A 48 -11.55 -8.59 2.76
CA GLY A 48 -10.28 -8.33 2.11
C GLY A 48 -9.22 -9.41 2.30
N GLY A 49 -9.62 -10.69 2.31
CA GLY A 49 -8.72 -11.83 2.48
C GLY A 49 -7.63 -11.92 1.42
N GLN A 50 -7.94 -11.63 0.18
CA GLN A 50 -6.97 -11.59 -0.92
C GLN A 50 -6.67 -10.16 -1.38
N SER A 51 -7.66 -9.26 -1.38
CA SER A 51 -7.51 -7.85 -1.78
C SER A 51 -8.38 -6.96 -0.93
N GLY A 52 -7.81 -5.95 -0.28
CA GLY A 52 -8.59 -5.02 0.54
C GLY A 52 -9.81 -4.47 -0.21
N SER A 53 -11.01 -4.75 0.33
CA SER A 53 -12.26 -4.26 -0.24
C SER A 53 -12.29 -2.75 -0.31
N ARG A 54 -12.81 -2.20 -1.40
CA ARG A 54 -12.73 -0.76 -1.70
C ARG A 54 -13.81 -0.31 -2.67
N ILE A 55 -14.11 0.98 -2.60
CA ILE A 55 -14.85 1.71 -3.63
C ILE A 55 -14.09 2.97 -3.98
N GLY A 56 -14.09 3.35 -5.24
CA GLY A 56 -13.37 4.53 -5.68
C GLY A 56 -13.97 5.19 -6.91
N PHE A 57 -13.63 6.45 -7.05
CA PHE A 57 -13.87 7.25 -8.24
C PHE A 57 -12.54 7.64 -8.84
N LYS A 58 -12.40 7.50 -10.14
CA LYS A 58 -11.27 8.03 -10.88
C LYS A 58 -11.76 8.76 -12.11
N GLY A 59 -11.10 9.83 -12.45
CA GLY A 59 -11.44 10.60 -13.64
C GLY A 59 -10.21 11.10 -14.36
N SER A 60 -10.37 11.33 -15.66
CA SER A 60 -9.36 11.90 -16.53
C SER A 60 -10.02 12.87 -17.49
N GLU A 61 -9.45 14.06 -17.61
CA GLU A 61 -9.83 15.09 -18.56
C GLU A 61 -8.66 15.34 -19.50
N ASP A 62 -8.90 15.23 -20.81
CA ASP A 62 -7.91 15.56 -21.82
C ASP A 62 -7.87 17.09 -22.01
N LEU A 63 -6.74 17.70 -21.66
CA LEU A 63 -6.50 19.14 -21.81
C LEU A 63 -5.88 19.50 -23.16
N GLY A 64 -5.68 18.53 -24.03
CA GLY A 64 -5.01 18.69 -25.32
C GLY A 64 -3.48 18.60 -25.24
N SER A 65 -2.85 18.41 -26.40
CA SER A 65 -1.38 18.37 -26.53
C SER A 65 -0.67 17.37 -25.64
N GLY A 66 -1.34 16.28 -25.24
CA GLY A 66 -0.79 15.25 -24.34
C GLY A 66 -0.81 15.63 -22.85
N TYR A 67 -1.56 16.65 -22.48
CA TYR A 67 -1.81 17.05 -21.09
C TYR A 67 -3.14 16.48 -20.62
N TYR A 68 -3.18 15.97 -19.38
CA TYR A 68 -4.37 15.43 -18.76
C TYR A 68 -4.47 15.87 -17.31
N ALA A 69 -5.67 16.21 -16.87
CA ALA A 69 -5.99 16.36 -15.45
C ALA A 69 -6.63 15.05 -14.96
N ASP A 70 -5.99 14.40 -13.99
CA ASP A 70 -6.43 13.12 -13.45
C ASP A 70 -6.79 13.28 -11.96
N PHE A 71 -7.72 12.48 -11.44
CA PHE A 71 -7.95 12.35 -10.01
C PHE A 71 -8.28 10.92 -9.62
N VAL A 72 -7.99 10.59 -8.36
CA VAL A 72 -8.39 9.33 -7.71
C VAL A 72 -8.89 9.65 -6.30
N LEU A 73 -10.08 9.11 -5.97
CA LEU A 73 -10.66 9.10 -4.63
C LEU A 73 -11.03 7.66 -4.30
N GLU A 74 -10.31 6.99 -3.37
CA GLU A 74 -10.49 5.58 -3.04
C GLU A 74 -10.64 5.40 -1.54
N GLY A 75 -11.77 4.82 -1.12
CA GLY A 75 -12.07 4.44 0.25
C GLY A 75 -12.03 2.93 0.45
N GLY A 76 -11.51 2.48 1.57
CA GLY A 76 -11.60 1.07 1.97
C GLY A 76 -12.91 0.78 2.69
N ILE A 77 -13.44 -0.40 2.50
CA ILE A 77 -14.68 -0.87 3.10
C ILE A 77 -14.41 -2.18 3.83
N ASN A 78 -14.90 -2.31 5.06
CA ASN A 78 -15.01 -3.58 5.78
C ASN A 78 -16.37 -4.17 5.43
N VAL A 79 -16.42 -5.06 4.43
CA VAL A 79 -17.68 -5.59 3.89
C VAL A 79 -18.40 -6.50 4.89
N ASP A 80 -17.65 -7.13 5.77
CA ASP A 80 -18.15 -7.97 6.86
C ASP A 80 -18.98 -7.20 7.89
N THR A 81 -18.66 -5.91 8.11
CA THR A 81 -19.29 -5.07 9.13
C THR A 81 -19.99 -3.83 8.57
N GLY A 82 -19.76 -3.50 7.30
CA GLY A 82 -20.28 -2.29 6.65
C GLY A 82 -19.55 -1.00 7.03
N GLY A 83 -18.47 -1.08 7.80
CA GLY A 83 -17.68 0.08 8.23
C GLY A 83 -16.67 0.56 7.17
N SER A 84 -16.21 1.82 7.33
CA SER A 84 -15.04 2.31 6.59
C SER A 84 -13.76 1.71 7.15
N ALA A 85 -12.85 1.29 6.27
CA ALA A 85 -11.50 0.90 6.66
C ALA A 85 -10.58 2.13 6.85
N GLN A 86 -9.28 1.92 7.10
CA GLN A 86 -8.26 2.96 7.30
C GLN A 86 -8.67 4.03 8.32
N GLY A 87 -9.17 3.60 9.49
CA GLY A 87 -9.48 4.49 10.59
C GLY A 87 -10.76 5.33 10.41
N GLY A 88 -11.67 4.89 9.56
CA GLY A 88 -12.92 5.62 9.28
C GLY A 88 -12.77 6.76 8.28
N GLN A 89 -11.60 6.89 7.64
CA GLN A 89 -11.39 7.90 6.59
C GLN A 89 -12.21 7.57 5.34
N LEU A 90 -12.97 8.54 4.82
CA LEU A 90 -13.83 8.36 3.63
C LEU A 90 -13.02 7.89 2.41
N PHE A 91 -11.89 8.53 2.12
CA PHE A 91 -10.95 8.14 1.05
C PHE A 91 -9.59 7.77 1.64
N GLY A 92 -9.60 6.85 2.60
CA GLY A 92 -8.43 6.47 3.39
C GLY A 92 -7.36 5.70 2.60
N ARG A 93 -7.65 5.26 1.38
CA ARG A 93 -6.68 4.55 0.53
C ARG A 93 -5.90 5.51 -0.34
N GLN A 94 -6.58 6.29 -1.16
CA GLN A 94 -5.97 7.32 -2.00
C GLN A 94 -6.94 8.50 -2.18
N ALA A 95 -6.42 9.72 -2.17
CA ALA A 95 -7.16 10.94 -2.45
C ALA A 95 -6.20 11.97 -3.03
N PHE A 96 -6.10 12.06 -4.36
CA PHE A 96 -5.17 12.96 -5.02
C PHE A 96 -5.69 13.47 -6.37
N GLY A 97 -5.18 14.64 -6.76
CA GLY A 97 -5.25 15.15 -8.12
C GLY A 97 -3.88 15.09 -8.79
N ALA A 98 -3.85 14.97 -10.11
CA ALA A 98 -2.62 14.89 -10.87
C ALA A 98 -2.70 15.67 -12.20
N LEU A 99 -1.56 16.18 -12.64
CA LEU A 99 -1.32 16.68 -13.98
C LEU A 99 -0.35 15.74 -14.68
N ARG A 100 -0.84 15.02 -15.67
CA ARG A 100 -0.04 14.15 -16.52
C ARG A 100 0.33 14.89 -17.79
N THR A 101 1.60 14.86 -18.13
CA THR A 101 2.20 15.59 -19.27
C THR A 101 3.14 14.68 -20.03
N PRO A 102 3.58 15.06 -21.27
CA PRO A 102 4.65 14.35 -21.97
C PRO A 102 5.97 14.27 -21.19
N PHE A 103 6.17 15.16 -20.23
CA PHE A 103 7.40 15.24 -19.42
C PHE A 103 7.32 14.44 -18.13
N GLY A 104 6.16 13.87 -17.79
CA GLY A 104 5.92 13.10 -16.57
C GLY A 104 4.62 13.52 -15.88
N THR A 105 4.39 12.97 -14.70
CA THR A 105 3.17 13.19 -13.92
C THR A 105 3.50 13.84 -12.59
N ALA A 106 2.87 14.98 -12.31
CA ALA A 106 2.89 15.63 -11.00
C ALA A 106 1.55 15.41 -10.31
N SER A 107 1.55 14.99 -9.04
CA SER A 107 0.34 14.76 -8.27
C SER A 107 0.46 15.28 -6.85
N ALA A 108 -0.69 15.61 -6.24
CA ALA A 108 -0.77 16.09 -4.86
C ALA A 108 -1.96 15.48 -4.13
N GLY A 109 -1.76 15.10 -2.86
CA GLY A 109 -2.77 14.51 -1.99
C GLY A 109 -2.27 13.31 -1.21
N ARG A 110 -3.19 12.39 -0.86
CA ARG A 110 -2.87 11.13 -0.17
C ARG A 110 -2.60 10.03 -1.20
N GLN A 111 -1.39 9.45 -1.14
CA GLN A 111 -0.90 8.52 -2.16
C GLN A 111 -0.17 7.33 -1.54
N TYR A 112 -0.11 6.19 -2.26
CA TYR A 112 0.68 5.03 -1.84
C TYR A 112 2.18 5.34 -1.83
N SER A 113 2.90 4.78 -0.87
CA SER A 113 4.36 4.78 -0.86
C SER A 113 4.94 3.70 -1.76
N SER A 114 6.21 3.83 -2.11
CA SER A 114 6.96 2.80 -2.84
C SER A 114 7.11 1.51 -2.04
N VAL A 115 7.24 1.60 -0.72
CA VAL A 115 7.30 0.44 0.19
C VAL A 115 6.03 -0.38 0.11
N TYR A 116 4.87 0.27 0.12
CA TYR A 116 3.59 -0.42 -0.01
C TYR A 116 3.45 -1.12 -1.37
N ILE A 117 3.81 -0.43 -2.45
CA ILE A 117 3.76 -0.99 -3.80
C ILE A 117 4.62 -2.25 -3.88
N GLN A 118 5.83 -2.21 -3.35
CA GLN A 118 6.76 -3.34 -3.42
C GLN A 118 6.39 -4.49 -2.47
N SER A 119 5.97 -4.20 -1.26
CA SER A 119 5.79 -5.24 -0.26
C SER A 119 4.43 -5.92 -0.28
N SER A 120 3.42 -5.37 -0.96
CA SER A 120 2.06 -5.82 -0.75
C SER A 120 1.13 -5.82 -1.95
N SER A 121 1.46 -5.18 -3.05
CA SER A 121 0.50 -5.06 -4.15
C SER A 121 1.00 -5.57 -5.49
N GLU A 122 2.29 -5.52 -5.76
CA GLU A 122 2.81 -5.79 -7.10
C GLU A 122 3.90 -6.87 -7.13
N PHE A 123 4.55 -7.15 -5.99
CA PHE A 123 5.65 -8.11 -5.90
C PHE A 123 5.42 -9.15 -4.79
N SER A 124 4.16 -9.47 -4.49
CA SER A 124 3.77 -10.42 -3.46
C SER A 124 2.51 -11.18 -3.89
N GLU A 125 2.59 -12.51 -3.87
CA GLU A 125 1.49 -13.40 -4.26
C GLU A 125 0.26 -13.30 -3.35
N PHE A 126 0.50 -13.08 -2.06
CA PHE A 126 -0.56 -12.86 -1.10
C PHE A 126 -0.61 -11.38 -0.78
N SER A 127 -1.79 -10.80 -0.93
CA SER A 127 -2.06 -9.39 -0.71
C SER A 127 -1.71 -8.94 0.72
N ASN A 128 -1.75 -7.65 0.91
CA ASN A 128 -1.44 -6.97 2.17
C ASN A 128 -2.51 -7.13 3.27
N VAL A 129 -3.60 -7.84 3.01
CA VAL A 129 -4.71 -8.00 3.95
C VAL A 129 -5.04 -9.48 4.07
N GLY A 130 -5.00 -10.04 5.28
CA GLY A 130 -5.33 -11.43 5.52
C GLY A 130 -4.13 -12.38 5.41
N ILE A 131 -4.22 -13.34 4.60
CA ILE A 131 -3.55 -14.63 4.56
C ILE A 131 -2.10 -14.54 4.11
N GLY A 132 -1.15 -14.72 5.01
CA GLY A 132 0.28 -14.82 4.67
C GLY A 132 0.85 -13.61 3.95
N ALA A 133 0.17 -12.50 4.03
CA ALA A 133 0.56 -11.28 3.35
C ALA A 133 1.93 -10.80 3.82
N THR A 134 2.71 -10.29 2.91
CA THR A 134 3.99 -9.64 3.20
C THR A 134 3.84 -8.56 4.26
N THR A 135 2.77 -7.79 4.23
CA THR A 135 2.48 -6.77 5.24
C THR A 135 2.21 -7.33 6.63
N ALA A 136 1.63 -8.52 6.75
CA ALA A 136 1.40 -9.13 8.05
C ALA A 136 2.71 -9.43 8.78
N VAL A 137 3.72 -9.88 8.06
CA VAL A 137 5.04 -10.23 8.62
C VAL A 137 5.99 -9.03 8.60
N ILE A 138 6.03 -8.28 7.51
CA ILE A 138 6.86 -7.07 7.40
C ILE A 138 6.31 -5.94 8.27
N GLY A 139 4.99 -5.78 8.32
CA GLY A 139 4.34 -4.85 9.23
C GLY A 139 4.45 -5.25 10.71
N GLY A 140 4.76 -6.49 10.99
CA GLY A 140 5.00 -7.02 12.34
C GLY A 140 6.37 -6.71 12.93
N PHE A 141 7.21 -5.87 12.32
CA PHE A 141 8.44 -5.43 12.91
C PHE A 141 8.18 -4.88 14.31
N ALA A 142 8.47 -5.71 15.30
CA ALA A 142 8.52 -5.36 16.70
C ALA A 142 7.26 -4.73 17.28
N GLY A 143 6.08 -5.25 16.95
CA GLY A 143 4.86 -4.80 17.64
C GLY A 143 4.63 -3.29 17.66
N GLY A 144 5.49 -2.54 17.00
CA GLY A 144 5.53 -1.10 17.04
C GLY A 144 6.05 -0.46 15.79
N TYR A 145 6.47 -1.25 14.82
CA TYR A 145 6.58 -0.75 13.47
C TYR A 145 5.25 -0.90 12.73
N GLU A 146 4.25 -0.65 13.39
CA GLU A 146 3.18 0.05 12.81
C GLU A 146 3.74 1.33 12.48
N PRO A 147 4.20 0.99 11.41
CA PRO A 147 5.56 1.31 11.38
C PRO A 147 5.46 2.61 10.86
N ILE A 148 6.06 3.43 11.23
CA ILE A 148 6.03 4.74 10.69
C ILE A 148 4.68 5.39 10.93
N ARG A 149 3.88 4.91 11.82
CA ARG A 149 2.69 5.56 12.34
C ARG A 149 1.35 5.19 11.75
N GLY A 150 0.60 4.71 12.60
CA GLY A 150 -0.82 4.94 12.65
C GLY A 150 -1.68 3.81 12.25
N SER A 151 -1.32 2.57 12.40
CA SER A 151 -2.31 1.56 12.12
C SER A 151 -2.48 0.46 13.15
N ALA A 152 -1.58 0.26 14.09
CA ALA A 152 -1.76 -0.83 15.00
C ALA A 152 -2.85 -0.64 16.03
N ASN A 153 -3.10 0.55 16.38
CA ASN A 153 -4.21 0.88 17.25
C ASN A 153 -5.16 1.79 16.49
N ASN A 154 -5.85 1.20 15.57
CA ASN A 154 -7.09 1.73 15.06
C ASN A 154 -8.18 1.75 16.17
N THR A 155 -7.78 2.01 17.39
CA THR A 155 -8.71 2.51 18.39
C THR A 155 -8.95 3.96 18.03
N ALA A 156 -10.18 4.25 17.68
CA ALA A 156 -10.72 5.55 17.30
C ALA A 156 -10.59 6.66 18.39
N THR A 157 -9.56 6.60 19.20
CA THR A 157 -9.23 7.56 20.26
C THR A 157 -7.96 8.33 19.98
N SER A 158 -7.34 8.15 18.83
CA SER A 158 -6.35 9.09 18.41
C SER A 158 -7.03 10.40 18.05
N THR A 159 -7.14 11.28 19.00
CA THR A 159 -7.30 12.70 18.77
C THR A 159 -6.01 13.17 18.09
N ALA A 160 -5.86 12.80 16.83
CA ALA A 160 -4.73 13.10 16.03
C ALA A 160 -4.66 14.60 15.76
N THR A 161 -4.06 15.30 16.68
CA THR A 161 -3.53 16.61 16.40
C THR A 161 -2.28 16.43 15.51
N GLY A 162 -2.49 16.42 14.20
CA GLY A 162 -1.43 16.69 13.24
C GLY A 162 -0.35 15.63 13.00
N SER A 163 -0.09 14.70 13.92
CA SER A 163 1.06 13.79 13.83
C SER A 163 0.81 12.47 13.10
N GLU A 164 -0.44 12.13 12.84
CA GLU A 164 -0.81 11.00 11.99
C GLU A 164 -0.75 11.34 10.50
N LEU A 165 -0.33 12.56 10.21
CA LEU A 165 -0.44 13.15 8.88
C LEU A 165 0.47 12.47 7.88
N ASN A 166 1.60 11.93 8.31
CA ASN A 166 2.55 11.32 7.40
C ASN A 166 2.49 9.81 7.33
N GLY A 167 1.56 9.26 8.05
CA GLY A 167 1.01 8.01 7.68
C GLY A 167 1.79 6.75 8.02
N SER A 168 1.17 5.75 7.66
CA SER A 168 1.62 4.40 7.47
C SER A 168 2.62 4.37 6.32
N PRO A 169 3.60 3.45 6.30
CA PRO A 169 4.44 3.26 5.12
C PRO A 169 3.62 2.90 3.88
N ALA A 170 2.36 2.49 4.08
CA ALA A 170 1.48 2.22 2.96
C ALA A 170 1.02 3.50 2.25
N ARG A 171 0.80 4.60 2.99
CA ARG A 171 0.18 5.81 2.42
C ARG A 171 0.73 7.07 3.06
N VAL A 172 1.01 8.07 2.22
CA VAL A 172 1.57 9.36 2.65
C VAL A 172 0.52 10.44 2.42
N ASN A 173 0.15 11.14 3.50
CA ASN A 173 -0.73 12.31 3.45
C ASN A 173 0.04 13.54 3.00
N ASN A 174 -0.70 14.58 2.57
CA ASN A 174 -0.16 15.91 2.29
C ASN A 174 1.09 15.83 1.43
N SER A 175 1.04 14.96 0.40
CA SER A 175 2.20 14.61 -0.40
C SER A 175 2.14 15.24 -1.79
N PHE A 176 3.33 15.56 -2.29
CA PHE A 176 3.58 15.88 -3.69
C PHE A 176 4.43 14.78 -4.29
N ARG A 177 4.04 14.29 -5.46
CA ARG A 177 4.80 13.28 -6.19
C ARG A 177 5.09 13.75 -7.60
N TYR A 178 6.25 13.40 -8.08
CA TYR A 178 6.59 13.45 -9.50
C TYR A 178 7.04 12.07 -9.97
N ILE A 179 6.52 11.66 -11.13
CA ILE A 179 6.88 10.40 -11.81
C ILE A 179 7.40 10.78 -13.20
N THR A 180 8.60 10.30 -13.56
CA THR A 180 9.18 10.53 -14.87
C THR A 180 8.40 9.82 -15.97
N PRO A 181 8.52 10.23 -17.24
CA PRO A 181 8.20 9.37 -18.36
C PRO A 181 9.00 8.05 -18.27
N VAL A 182 8.52 7.02 -18.96
CA VAL A 182 9.28 5.78 -19.13
C VAL A 182 10.36 6.00 -20.19
N PHE A 183 11.59 5.68 -19.85
CA PHE A 183 12.72 5.71 -20.79
C PHE A 183 13.41 4.35 -20.79
N GLU A 184 13.37 3.64 -21.92
CA GLU A 184 13.94 2.29 -22.09
C GLU A 184 13.57 1.32 -20.96
N GLY A 185 12.30 1.34 -20.54
CA GLY A 185 11.78 0.52 -19.46
C GLY A 185 12.00 1.11 -18.06
N PHE A 186 12.81 2.15 -17.89
CA PHE A 186 13.04 2.79 -16.60
C PHE A 186 12.02 3.89 -16.29
N LYS A 187 11.57 3.93 -15.05
CA LYS A 187 10.69 4.96 -14.50
C LYS A 187 11.13 5.32 -13.08
N ALA A 188 11.38 6.59 -12.81
CA ALA A 188 11.71 7.09 -11.48
C ALA A 188 10.50 7.80 -10.84
N SER A 189 10.41 7.76 -9.52
CA SER A 189 9.43 8.52 -8.75
C SER A 189 10.09 9.17 -7.55
N PHE A 190 9.68 10.39 -7.29
CA PHE A 190 10.00 11.13 -6.08
C PHE A 190 8.71 11.59 -5.41
N LEU A 191 8.56 11.32 -4.11
CA LEU A 191 7.44 11.80 -3.31
C LEU A 191 7.97 12.55 -2.09
N TYR A 192 7.37 13.69 -1.81
CA TYR A 192 7.57 14.50 -0.62
C TYR A 192 6.28 14.56 0.18
N GLY A 193 6.30 14.10 1.42
CA GLY A 193 5.22 14.27 2.40
C GLY A 193 5.52 15.45 3.32
N ALA A 194 4.65 16.45 3.34
CA ALA A 194 4.79 17.62 4.19
C ALA A 194 4.44 17.31 5.65
N GLY A 195 5.24 17.80 6.57
CA GLY A 195 5.01 17.60 8.01
C GLY A 195 3.96 18.53 8.63
N GLU A 196 3.67 19.64 7.93
CA GLU A 196 2.65 20.65 8.30
C GLU A 196 2.72 21.19 9.74
N ILE A 197 3.92 21.24 10.31
CA ILE A 197 4.13 21.83 11.63
C ILE A 197 4.51 23.31 11.47
N ALA A 198 3.70 24.19 12.02
CA ALA A 198 3.93 25.63 11.96
C ALA A 198 5.30 26.00 12.54
N GLY A 199 6.10 26.72 11.77
CA GLY A 199 7.46 27.13 12.17
C GLY A 199 8.52 26.03 12.13
N GLN A 200 8.18 24.81 11.71
CA GLN A 200 9.09 23.66 11.72
C GLN A 200 9.00 22.82 10.44
N THR A 201 9.34 23.40 9.31
CA THR A 201 9.23 22.78 7.98
C THR A 201 10.05 21.49 7.80
N ASN A 202 11.01 21.23 8.69
CA ASN A 202 11.88 20.06 8.66
C ASN A 202 11.40 18.88 9.52
N GLN A 203 10.34 19.06 10.31
CA GLN A 203 9.81 18.01 11.17
C GLN A 203 8.67 17.28 10.46
N GLN A 204 8.53 15.99 10.76
CA GLN A 204 7.50 15.09 10.24
C GLN A 204 7.42 15.02 8.72
N ARG A 205 8.48 15.40 8.01
CA ARG A 205 8.55 15.23 6.56
C ARG A 205 8.96 13.82 6.19
N LEU A 206 8.52 13.40 5.02
CA LEU A 206 8.89 12.12 4.42
C LEU A 206 9.38 12.37 3.00
N TYR A 207 10.47 11.69 2.63
CA TYR A 207 10.91 11.56 1.25
C TYR A 207 10.85 10.09 0.83
N ASP A 208 10.33 9.84 -0.36
CA ASP A 208 10.24 8.50 -0.95
C ASP A 208 10.79 8.57 -2.38
N TYR A 209 11.84 7.83 -2.62
CA TYR A 209 12.54 7.74 -3.90
C TYR A 209 12.39 6.32 -4.44
N SER A 210 12.06 6.18 -5.71
CA SER A 210 12.04 4.85 -6.32
C SER A 210 12.51 4.88 -7.76
N LEU A 211 13.10 3.77 -8.18
CA LEU A 211 13.45 3.46 -9.57
C LEU A 211 12.88 2.08 -9.90
N ARG A 212 12.11 2.00 -10.98
CA ARG A 212 11.52 0.78 -11.51
C ARG A 212 11.99 0.55 -12.94
N TYR A 213 12.29 -0.70 -13.26
CA TYR A 213 12.54 -1.19 -14.59
C TYR A 213 11.50 -2.23 -14.96
N THR A 214 10.88 -2.10 -16.13
CA THR A 214 9.87 -3.04 -16.60
C THR A 214 10.10 -3.34 -18.08
N ASN A 215 10.10 -4.63 -18.42
CA ASN A 215 10.02 -5.12 -19.80
C ASN A 215 8.97 -6.25 -19.87
N ASP A 216 8.92 -7.00 -20.96
CA ASP A 216 7.92 -8.05 -21.20
C ASP A 216 7.93 -9.18 -20.12
N SER A 217 9.06 -9.43 -19.51
CA SER A 217 9.25 -10.53 -18.56
C SER A 217 9.64 -10.10 -17.16
N LEU A 218 10.44 -9.03 -17.05
CA LEU A 218 11.01 -8.56 -15.78
C LEU A 218 10.34 -7.26 -15.34
N ASP A 219 9.91 -7.24 -14.11
CA ASP A 219 9.55 -6.04 -13.36
C ASP A 219 10.42 -5.98 -12.11
N ALA A 220 11.19 -4.93 -11.93
CA ALA A 220 12.08 -4.76 -10.79
C ALA A 220 12.01 -3.34 -10.26
N MET A 221 12.03 -3.19 -8.94
CA MET A 221 11.92 -1.90 -8.28
C MET A 221 12.83 -1.81 -7.07
N VAL A 222 13.50 -0.67 -6.93
CA VAL A 222 14.23 -0.31 -5.71
C VAL A 222 13.69 0.99 -5.17
N SER A 223 13.65 1.13 -3.85
CA SER A 223 13.21 2.37 -3.21
C SER A 223 13.95 2.66 -1.91
N TYR A 224 13.91 3.93 -1.54
CA TYR A 224 14.38 4.42 -0.25
C TYR A 224 13.41 5.45 0.29
N VAL A 225 12.93 5.21 1.52
CA VAL A 225 12.12 6.17 2.28
C VAL A 225 12.94 6.73 3.41
N ASP A 226 12.98 8.07 3.51
CA ASP A 226 13.55 8.84 4.63
C ASP A 226 12.39 9.51 5.37
N ASP A 227 11.99 8.94 6.50
CA ASP A 227 10.93 9.48 7.34
C ASP A 227 11.52 10.13 8.59
N LYS A 228 11.26 11.42 8.75
CA LYS A 228 11.58 12.17 9.98
C LYS A 228 10.40 12.12 10.94
N ALA A 229 10.13 10.93 11.43
CA ALA A 229 9.10 10.71 12.41
C ALA A 229 9.42 11.42 13.73
N THR A 230 8.45 12.09 14.31
CA THR A 230 8.49 12.46 15.73
C THR A 230 7.92 11.31 16.55
N ASN A 231 8.56 10.94 17.67
CA ASN A 231 7.89 10.08 18.64
C ASN A 231 6.67 10.82 19.20
N GLY A 232 5.51 10.18 19.21
CA GLY A 232 4.35 10.71 19.91
C GLY A 232 4.76 11.06 21.35
N GLY A 233 4.75 12.35 21.69
CA GLY A 233 5.12 12.84 23.01
C GLY A 233 6.61 13.12 23.26
N ALA A 234 7.52 12.86 22.33
CA ALA A 234 8.91 13.27 22.48
C ALA A 234 9.06 14.78 22.26
N PRO A 235 10.01 15.44 22.98
CA PRO A 235 10.33 16.83 22.73
C PRO A 235 10.63 17.10 21.28
N ALA A 236 10.20 18.23 20.76
CA ALA A 236 10.33 18.64 19.36
C ALA A 236 11.78 18.67 18.82
N ASN A 237 12.77 18.62 19.68
CA ASN A 237 14.20 18.60 19.37
C ASN A 237 14.79 17.20 19.10
N LEU A 238 14.05 16.13 19.40
CA LEU A 238 14.46 14.76 19.07
C LEU A 238 13.98 14.42 17.66
N GLN A 239 14.77 14.80 16.65
CA GLN A 239 14.57 14.32 15.28
C GLN A 239 14.94 12.85 15.22
N THR A 240 13.94 12.02 15.09
CA THR A 240 14.11 10.59 14.92
C THR A 240 13.95 10.24 13.44
N LYS A 241 14.98 9.63 12.89
CA LYS A 241 15.02 9.21 11.49
C LYS A 241 14.71 7.74 11.39
N VAL A 242 13.78 7.39 10.49
CA VAL A 242 13.55 6.02 10.06
C VAL A 242 13.85 5.93 8.57
N GLY A 243 14.83 5.10 8.22
CA GLY A 243 15.16 4.81 6.83
C GLY A 243 14.60 3.43 6.44
N ILE A 244 13.97 3.34 5.26
CA ILE A 244 13.51 2.06 4.73
C ILE A 244 14.07 1.90 3.33
N THR A 245 14.84 0.84 3.14
CA THR A 245 15.30 0.43 1.82
C THR A 245 14.51 -0.79 1.40
N THR A 246 13.94 -0.80 0.21
CA THR A 246 13.22 -1.94 -0.35
C THR A 246 13.73 -2.23 -1.77
N ALA A 247 13.92 -3.51 -2.07
CA ALA A 247 14.23 -3.99 -3.41
C ALA A 247 13.38 -5.21 -3.71
N SER A 248 12.74 -5.24 -4.87
CA SER A 248 11.85 -6.33 -5.29
C SER A 248 11.96 -6.57 -6.78
N ALA A 249 11.66 -7.80 -7.20
CA ALA A 249 11.57 -8.17 -8.60
C ALA A 249 10.53 -9.26 -8.79
N ALA A 250 9.91 -9.25 -9.98
CA ALA A 250 9.04 -10.30 -10.49
C ALA A 250 9.50 -10.68 -11.91
N TYR A 251 9.56 -11.97 -12.20
CA TYR A 251 9.91 -12.50 -13.49
C TYR A 251 8.86 -13.48 -13.99
N THR A 252 8.29 -13.21 -15.16
CA THR A 252 7.25 -14.03 -15.77
C THR A 252 7.86 -14.84 -16.94
N PHE A 253 7.63 -16.14 -16.93
CA PHE A 253 8.07 -17.06 -17.99
C PHE A 253 6.97 -18.09 -18.31
N GLY A 254 6.35 -17.92 -19.44
CA GLY A 254 5.18 -18.70 -19.84
C GLY A 254 4.02 -18.54 -18.83
N SER A 255 3.59 -19.65 -18.24
CA SER A 255 2.52 -19.67 -17.24
C SER A 255 3.00 -19.49 -15.81
N PHE A 256 4.28 -19.28 -15.58
CA PHE A 256 4.88 -19.11 -14.26
C PHE A 256 5.27 -17.66 -14.02
N LYS A 257 5.02 -17.18 -12.81
CA LYS A 257 5.61 -15.95 -12.28
C LYS A 257 6.39 -16.30 -11.00
N LEU A 258 7.59 -15.78 -10.88
CA LEU A 258 8.39 -15.81 -9.67
C LEU A 258 8.63 -14.40 -9.21
N GLU A 259 8.43 -14.12 -7.92
CA GLU A 259 8.62 -12.80 -7.38
C GLU A 259 9.19 -12.83 -5.97
N GLY A 260 9.80 -11.74 -5.57
CA GLY A 260 10.34 -11.62 -4.23
C GLY A 260 10.92 -10.26 -3.95
N GLY A 261 11.34 -10.08 -2.70
CA GLY A 261 11.95 -8.83 -2.30
C GLY A 261 12.61 -8.89 -0.94
N TYR A 262 13.24 -7.77 -0.66
CA TYR A 262 13.99 -7.48 0.55
C TYR A 262 13.62 -6.11 1.06
N LEU A 263 13.46 -5.98 2.38
CA LEU A 263 13.25 -4.72 3.06
C LEU A 263 14.23 -4.62 4.23
N ALA A 264 14.92 -3.51 4.35
CA ALA A 264 15.72 -3.14 5.52
C ALA A 264 15.13 -1.90 6.17
N LEU A 265 14.89 -2.02 7.47
CA LEU A 265 14.48 -0.95 8.34
C LEU A 265 15.66 -0.48 9.19
N ASN A 266 15.94 0.82 9.16
CA ASN A 266 16.94 1.48 9.98
C ASN A 266 16.26 2.54 10.84
N ASP A 267 16.05 2.23 12.09
CA ASP A 267 15.30 3.06 13.04
C ASP A 267 16.25 3.73 14.04
N LYS A 268 16.42 5.04 13.93
CA LYS A 268 17.25 5.84 14.83
C LYS A 268 16.48 6.40 16.02
N ARG A 269 15.26 5.93 16.25
CA ARG A 269 14.50 6.26 17.45
C ARG A 269 15.08 5.53 18.68
N PRO A 270 14.79 6.01 19.90
CA PRO A 270 15.26 5.34 21.11
C PRO A 270 14.82 3.87 21.23
N ALA A 271 13.68 3.51 20.64
CA ALA A 271 13.19 2.14 20.60
C ALA A 271 14.05 1.22 19.74
N ASN A 272 14.81 1.76 18.80
CA ASN A 272 15.72 1.06 17.88
C ASN A 272 15.12 -0.24 17.33
N LEU A 273 14.12 -0.09 16.48
CA LEU A 273 13.38 -1.21 15.91
C LEU A 273 14.00 -1.68 14.58
N ASP A 274 15.30 -1.62 14.43
CA ASP A 274 16.00 -2.11 13.24
C ASP A 274 15.60 -3.56 12.91
N GLY A 275 15.49 -3.85 11.61
CA GLY A 275 15.11 -5.20 11.18
C GLY A 275 15.17 -5.38 9.67
N LYS A 276 15.00 -6.63 9.26
CA LYS A 276 15.00 -7.05 7.86
C LYS A 276 13.81 -7.93 7.55
N GLY A 277 13.23 -7.74 6.37
CA GLY A 277 12.17 -8.56 5.82
C GLY A 277 12.60 -9.17 4.49
N PHE A 278 12.17 -10.40 4.23
CA PHE A 278 12.38 -11.11 2.98
C PHE A 278 11.09 -11.77 2.57
N TRP A 279 10.85 -11.86 1.28
CA TRP A 279 9.78 -12.67 0.74
C TRP A 279 10.20 -13.26 -0.60
N LEU A 280 9.67 -14.45 -0.86
CA LEU A 280 9.83 -15.17 -2.12
C LEU A 280 8.55 -15.93 -2.38
N GLY A 281 7.98 -15.75 -3.54
CA GLY A 281 6.74 -16.40 -3.94
C GLY A 281 6.68 -16.61 -5.43
N GLY A 282 5.60 -17.18 -5.87
CA GLY A 282 5.31 -17.36 -7.28
C GLY A 282 3.96 -18.00 -7.51
N ASP A 283 3.49 -17.88 -8.73
CA ASP A 283 2.26 -18.49 -9.19
C ASP A 283 2.47 -19.31 -10.46
N TYR A 284 1.57 -20.28 -10.63
CA TYR A 284 1.39 -21.02 -11.87
C TYR A 284 -0.05 -20.90 -12.33
N ARG A 285 -0.24 -20.38 -13.55
CA ARG A 285 -1.56 -20.18 -14.15
C ARG A 285 -1.83 -21.21 -15.25
N GLN A 286 -2.93 -21.95 -15.09
CA GLN A 286 -3.44 -22.91 -16.07
C GLN A 286 -4.90 -22.60 -16.41
N GLY A 287 -5.13 -21.86 -17.47
CA GLY A 287 -6.48 -21.39 -17.82
C GLY A 287 -7.07 -20.52 -16.72
N GLN A 288 -8.17 -20.97 -16.12
CA GLN A 288 -8.86 -20.31 -15.02
C GLN A 288 -8.28 -20.64 -13.64
N ASN A 289 -7.31 -21.54 -13.56
CA ASN A 289 -6.74 -22.00 -12.30
C ASN A 289 -5.42 -21.28 -12.03
N VAL A 290 -5.25 -20.77 -10.80
CA VAL A 290 -4.00 -20.15 -10.33
C VAL A 290 -3.57 -20.82 -9.04
N PHE A 291 -2.36 -21.34 -9.03
CA PHE A 291 -1.74 -21.95 -7.86
C PHE A 291 -0.64 -21.02 -7.37
N ARG A 292 -0.64 -20.71 -6.07
CA ARG A 292 0.27 -19.75 -5.46
C ARG A 292 1.03 -20.36 -4.30
N ALA A 293 2.27 -19.95 -4.16
CA ALA A 293 3.06 -20.26 -2.98
C ALA A 293 3.91 -19.05 -2.59
N GLN A 294 4.07 -18.80 -1.31
CA GLN A 294 4.93 -17.73 -0.81
C GLN A 294 5.51 -18.07 0.55
N TRP A 295 6.75 -17.67 0.73
CA TRP A 295 7.43 -17.60 2.02
C TRP A 295 7.76 -16.15 2.34
N VAL A 296 7.58 -15.76 3.60
CA VAL A 296 7.94 -14.46 4.14
C VAL A 296 8.70 -14.62 5.43
N GLN A 297 9.73 -13.84 5.65
CA GLN A 297 10.47 -13.78 6.91
C GLN A 297 10.57 -12.34 7.38
N ASN A 298 10.31 -12.14 8.66
CA ASN A 298 10.61 -10.93 9.40
C ASN A 298 11.67 -11.23 10.46
N LYS A 299 12.74 -10.44 10.49
CA LYS A 299 13.85 -10.58 11.43
C LYS A 299 14.17 -9.24 12.10
N PRO A 300 13.59 -8.94 13.27
CA PRO A 300 14.02 -7.84 14.12
C PRO A 300 15.46 -8.03 14.57
N GLU A 301 16.25 -6.94 14.69
CA GLU A 301 17.68 -7.04 15.01
C GLU A 301 18.03 -6.73 16.47
N HIS A 302 17.24 -5.87 17.13
CA HIS A 302 17.59 -5.34 18.45
C HIS A 302 16.53 -5.59 19.54
N THR A 303 15.72 -6.63 19.38
CA THR A 303 14.64 -6.91 20.33
C THR A 303 14.70 -8.37 20.79
N THR A 304 14.09 -8.66 21.94
CA THR A 304 13.79 -10.03 22.39
C THR A 304 12.71 -10.68 21.51
N VAL A 305 12.13 -9.92 20.58
CA VAL A 305 11.20 -10.40 19.57
C VAL A 305 11.99 -11.23 18.56
N GLY A 306 11.72 -12.52 18.50
CA GLY A 306 12.36 -13.42 17.56
C GLY A 306 11.88 -13.20 16.12
N LYS A 307 12.51 -13.92 15.19
CA LYS A 307 12.10 -13.91 13.79
C LYS A 307 10.73 -14.57 13.62
N THR A 308 9.93 -14.06 12.71
CA THR A 308 8.69 -14.68 12.26
C THR A 308 8.85 -15.17 10.83
N ASN A 309 8.39 -16.38 10.55
CA ASN A 309 8.25 -16.90 9.19
C ASN A 309 6.77 -17.15 8.90
N ALA A 310 6.35 -16.84 7.67
CA ALA A 310 5.05 -17.24 7.15
C ALA A 310 5.24 -18.07 5.87
N TYR A 311 4.44 -19.12 5.74
CA TYR A 311 4.39 -19.99 4.57
C TYR A 311 2.94 -20.02 4.10
N GLY A 312 2.69 -19.66 2.86
CA GLY A 312 1.35 -19.64 2.27
C GLY A 312 1.27 -20.50 1.03
N LEU A 313 0.19 -21.28 0.92
CA LEU A 313 -0.23 -21.96 -0.30
C LEU A 313 -1.62 -21.45 -0.64
N GLY A 314 -1.86 -21.14 -1.89
CA GLY A 314 -3.14 -20.62 -2.37
C GLY A 314 -3.58 -21.27 -3.67
N TYR A 315 -4.89 -21.31 -3.84
CA TYR A 315 -5.52 -21.69 -5.09
C TYR A 315 -6.64 -20.70 -5.40
N GLU A 316 -6.75 -20.28 -6.64
CA GLU A 316 -7.78 -19.37 -7.14
C GLU A 316 -8.38 -19.96 -8.41
N PHE A 317 -9.70 -19.87 -8.53
CA PHE A 317 -10.45 -20.20 -9.72
C PHE A 317 -11.15 -18.96 -10.26
N ASP A 318 -10.74 -18.53 -11.45
CA ASP A 318 -11.30 -17.36 -12.14
C ASP A 318 -12.61 -17.74 -12.85
N PHE A 319 -13.77 -17.41 -12.27
CA PHE A 319 -15.06 -17.54 -12.98
C PHE A 319 -15.13 -16.57 -14.16
N SER A 320 -14.52 -15.42 -14.01
CA SER A 320 -14.41 -14.37 -15.03
C SER A 320 -13.20 -13.48 -14.74
N LYS A 321 -12.94 -12.49 -15.61
CA LYS A 321 -11.92 -11.46 -15.38
C LYS A 321 -12.17 -10.60 -14.13
N ARG A 322 -13.35 -10.71 -13.52
CA ARG A 322 -13.79 -9.86 -12.40
C ARG A 322 -14.18 -10.63 -11.15
N THR A 323 -14.37 -11.94 -11.25
CA THR A 323 -14.88 -12.76 -10.15
C THR A 323 -14.06 -14.01 -10.02
N ASP A 324 -13.55 -14.26 -8.86
CA ASP A 324 -12.80 -15.45 -8.48
C ASP A 324 -13.26 -16.02 -7.13
N LEU A 325 -13.07 -17.31 -6.99
CA LEU A 325 -13.15 -18.05 -5.74
C LEU A 325 -11.70 -18.41 -5.36
N TYR A 326 -11.33 -18.16 -4.14
CA TYR A 326 -9.98 -18.51 -3.67
C TYR A 326 -10.01 -19.28 -2.35
N THR A 327 -8.98 -20.05 -2.15
CA THR A 327 -8.67 -20.67 -0.87
C THR A 327 -7.19 -20.57 -0.57
N SER A 328 -6.83 -20.56 0.70
CA SER A 328 -5.44 -20.56 1.10
C SER A 328 -5.22 -21.24 2.44
N LEU A 329 -4.01 -21.73 2.60
CA LEU A 329 -3.49 -22.30 3.83
C LEU A 329 -2.18 -21.57 4.17
N THR A 330 -2.15 -20.90 5.30
CA THR A 330 -0.98 -20.17 5.78
C THR A 330 -0.55 -20.66 7.16
N ARG A 331 0.74 -20.81 7.36
CA ARG A 331 1.34 -21.09 8.65
C ARG A 331 2.30 -20.00 9.05
N PHE A 332 2.04 -19.39 10.21
CA PHE A 332 2.94 -18.46 10.89
C PHE A 332 3.72 -19.21 11.96
N SER A 333 5.02 -19.00 11.98
CA SER A 333 5.93 -19.53 13.01
C SER A 333 6.66 -18.37 13.65
N ASN A 334 6.34 -18.08 14.90
CA ASN A 334 6.91 -17.00 15.68
C ASN A 334 8.00 -17.52 16.58
N GLY A 335 9.17 -16.88 16.54
CA GLY A 335 10.26 -17.18 17.47
C GLY A 335 10.36 -16.10 18.54
N GLY A 336 10.77 -16.47 19.74
CA GLY A 336 10.94 -15.57 20.87
C GLY A 336 9.62 -14.98 21.36
N THR A 337 9.65 -13.76 21.86
CA THR A 337 8.44 -13.01 22.25
C THR A 337 7.70 -12.39 21.07
N GLY A 338 8.04 -12.78 19.85
CA GLY A 338 7.55 -12.22 18.61
C GLY A 338 6.03 -12.24 18.49
N LEU A 339 5.48 -11.09 18.29
CA LEU A 339 4.08 -10.94 17.91
C LEU A 339 4.01 -11.08 16.38
N GLY A 340 4.02 -12.33 15.88
CA GLY A 340 3.60 -12.59 14.51
C GLY A 340 2.16 -12.16 14.35
N ARG A 341 1.96 -11.01 13.78
CA ARG A 341 0.61 -10.56 13.45
C ARG A 341 0.11 -11.34 12.25
N ILE A 342 -0.92 -12.11 12.49
CA ILE A 342 -1.74 -12.68 11.45
C ILE A 342 -2.60 -11.53 10.91
N GLY A 343 -2.16 -10.91 9.83
CA GLY A 343 -2.92 -9.89 9.12
C GLY A 343 -3.47 -8.71 9.94
N SER A 344 -4.04 -7.74 9.28
CA SER A 344 -4.77 -6.62 9.90
C SER A 344 -6.09 -7.05 10.56
N SER A 345 -6.51 -8.27 10.37
CA SER A 345 -7.77 -8.85 10.82
C SER A 345 -7.67 -9.73 12.06
N VAL A 346 -6.55 -9.71 12.81
CA VAL A 346 -6.53 -10.40 14.10
C VAL A 346 -7.56 -9.74 15.02
N PRO A 347 -8.64 -10.44 15.36
CA PRO A 347 -9.64 -9.91 16.26
C PRO A 347 -9.00 -9.59 17.62
N THR A 348 -9.47 -8.54 18.24
CA THR A 348 -9.17 -8.21 19.63
C THR A 348 -9.39 -9.44 20.49
N GLY A 349 -8.32 -9.98 21.05
CA GLY A 349 -8.39 -11.16 21.94
C GLY A 349 -7.55 -12.37 21.55
N LEU A 350 -7.04 -12.46 20.32
CA LEU A 350 -6.09 -13.49 19.96
C LEU A 350 -4.66 -13.01 20.29
N THR A 351 -4.18 -13.36 21.47
CA THR A 351 -2.78 -13.14 21.81
C THR A 351 -1.97 -14.27 21.20
N VAL A 352 -1.22 -13.98 20.16
CA VAL A 352 -0.22 -14.91 19.63
C VAL A 352 0.99 -14.80 20.54
N ALA A 353 1.16 -15.76 21.44
CA ALA A 353 2.32 -15.81 22.30
C ALA A 353 3.60 -16.11 21.49
N GLY A 354 4.75 -15.65 21.98
CA GLY A 354 6.05 -16.02 21.41
C GLY A 354 6.26 -17.54 21.37
N ASP A 355 7.11 -18.00 20.48
CA ASP A 355 7.43 -19.41 20.22
C ASP A 355 6.21 -20.30 19.87
N THR A 356 5.14 -19.69 19.35
CA THR A 356 3.93 -20.39 18.91
C THR A 356 3.79 -20.34 17.40
N SER A 357 3.08 -21.32 16.87
CA SER A 357 2.68 -21.35 15.46
C SER A 357 1.17 -21.20 15.34
N VAL A 358 0.73 -20.44 14.34
CA VAL A 358 -0.68 -20.31 13.99
C VAL A 358 -0.85 -20.78 12.56
N THR A 359 -1.88 -21.57 12.32
CA THR A 359 -2.27 -22.01 10.98
C THR A 359 -3.62 -21.37 10.67
N GLU A 360 -3.73 -20.78 9.50
CA GLU A 360 -4.93 -20.15 8.98
C GLU A 360 -5.36 -20.87 7.70
N PHE A 361 -6.62 -21.22 7.64
CA PHE A 361 -7.28 -21.67 6.41
C PHE A 361 -8.34 -20.63 6.06
N ALA A 362 -8.38 -20.21 4.80
CA ALA A 362 -9.40 -19.29 4.31
C ALA A 362 -10.04 -19.78 3.02
N LEU A 363 -11.30 -19.39 2.86
CA LEU A 363 -12.09 -19.59 1.64
C LEU A 363 -12.90 -18.32 1.39
N GLY A 364 -12.74 -17.72 0.22
CA GLY A 364 -13.35 -16.43 -0.09
C GLY A 364 -13.73 -16.25 -1.54
N VAL A 365 -14.51 -15.20 -1.77
CA VAL A 365 -14.93 -14.72 -3.09
C VAL A 365 -14.49 -13.28 -3.23
N ARG A 366 -13.88 -12.99 -4.38
CA ARG A 366 -13.53 -11.62 -4.78
C ARG A 366 -14.26 -11.24 -6.05
N HIS A 367 -14.83 -10.03 -6.05
CA HIS A 367 -15.49 -9.44 -7.22
C HIS A 367 -15.03 -8.01 -7.45
N SER A 368 -14.58 -7.70 -8.67
CA SER A 368 -14.19 -6.36 -9.12
C SER A 368 -15.24 -5.76 -10.05
N PHE A 369 -15.59 -4.50 -9.90
CA PHE A 369 -16.61 -3.81 -10.71
C PHE A 369 -16.14 -2.44 -11.23
#